data_f39b194191e9fd6975e4fb333f6d36a2
#
_entry.id   f39b194191e9fd6975e4fb333f6d36a2
#
_cell.length_a   1.000
_cell.length_b   1.000
_cell.length_c   1.000
_cell.angle_alpha   90.00
_cell.angle_beta   90.00
_cell.angle_gamma   90.00
#
_symmetry.space_group_name_H-M   'P 1'
#
loop_
_entity.id
_entity.type
_entity.pdbx_description
1 polymer ?
#
loop_
_entity_poly.entity_id
_entity_poly.type
_entity_poly.pdbx_seq_one_letter_code
_entity_poly.pdbx_strand_id
1 'polypeptide(L)'
;MTRRTLGTSLLAALVMATPALAEEATIGRPIEAGSLHNGRLDMVVYYVPIDSGLLEVTATFAPKGGGDPQRVVMGLADRDSVAFSMPGYRGSLYAFSRSGEKVTVSTETNMHPRADAQPD
;
A
#
# COMPACT_ATOMS: atom_id res chain seq x y z
N MET A 1 -14.32 54.75 15.80
CA MET A 1 -14.28 54.11 15.70
C MET A 1 -13.58 53.08 15.50
N THR A 2 -13.42 52.67 15.63
CA THR A 2 -12.90 51.89 15.40
C THR A 2 -12.58 50.78 15.26
N ARG A 3 -12.41 50.39 15.09
CA ARG A 3 -12.16 49.39 14.85
C ARG A 3 -11.55 48.46 14.93
N ARG A 4 -11.37 47.72 14.94
CA ARG A 4 -10.94 46.78 15.04
C ARG A 4 -10.57 45.81 14.66
N THR A 5 -10.20 45.21 14.43
CA THR A 5 -9.86 44.36 13.98
C THR A 5 -9.42 43.34 14.38
N LEU A 6 -9.47 42.61 14.37
CA LEU A 6 -9.16 41.65 14.70
C LEU A 6 -8.49 40.69 14.37
N GLY A 7 -8.02 40.29 14.42
CA GLY A 7 -7.20 39.59 14.12
C GLY A 7 -7.30 38.35 14.21
N THR A 8 -7.52 37.88 13.72
CA THR A 8 -7.76 36.75 13.71
C THR A 8 -6.73 35.90 13.59
N SER A 9 -6.33 35.35 14.22
CA SER A 9 -5.34 34.61 14.16
C SER A 9 -5.51 33.42 13.74
N LEU A 10 -5.34 33.07 13.04
CA LEU A 10 -5.47 31.99 12.56
C LEU A 10 -4.54 31.07 12.89
N LEU A 11 -4.60 30.28 13.40
CA LEU A 11 -3.86 29.41 13.68
C LEU A 11 -3.78 28.35 12.94
N ALA A 12 -3.18 28.09 12.35
CA ALA A 12 -3.00 27.13 11.57
C ALA A 12 -2.69 26.00 12.27
N ALA A 13 -3.46 25.21 12.37
CA ALA A 13 -3.20 24.14 13.07
C ALA A 13 -2.33 23.33 12.32
N LEU A 14 -1.34 23.07 12.55
CA LEU A 14 -0.54 22.40 11.91
C LEU A 14 -0.63 21.09 12.21
N VAL A 15 -1.30 20.38 11.61
CA VAL A 15 -1.42 19.12 11.84
C VAL A 15 -0.27 18.42 11.41
N MET A 16 0.39 17.89 12.08
CA MET A 16 1.42 17.22 11.76
C MET A 16 1.08 15.93 11.55
N ALA A 17 0.63 15.55 10.65
CA ALA A 17 0.27 14.26 10.41
C ALA A 17 1.47 13.46 10.41
N THR A 18 1.54 12.55 11.18
CA THR A 18 2.67 11.80 11.15
C THR A 18 2.54 10.95 10.05
N PRO A 19 3.41 10.71 9.32
CA PRO A 19 3.32 9.92 8.18
C PRO A 19 3.16 8.52 8.52
N ALA A 20 2.22 7.96 8.09
CA ALA A 20 2.11 6.58 8.24
C ALA A 20 3.14 6.06 7.31
N LEU A 21 3.80 5.04 7.60
CA LEU A 21 4.75 4.47 6.68
C LEU A 21 3.95 3.75 5.64
N ALA A 22 3.44 4.45 4.69
CA ALA A 22 2.60 3.88 3.67
C ALA A 22 3.14 4.27 2.30
N GLU A 23 2.93 3.43 1.36
CA GLU A 23 3.38 3.65 0.01
C GLU A 23 2.35 3.09 -0.94
N GLU A 24 2.21 3.66 -2.10
CA GLU A 24 1.20 3.22 -3.03
C GLU A 24 1.74 3.22 -4.44
N ALA A 25 1.35 2.28 -5.23
CA ALA A 25 1.69 2.22 -6.64
C ALA A 25 0.43 1.92 -7.43
N THR A 26 0.30 2.50 -8.60
CA THR A 26 -0.84 2.27 -9.46
C THR A 26 -0.35 1.80 -10.81
N ILE A 27 -0.93 0.72 -11.30
CA ILE A 27 -0.60 0.17 -12.58
C ILE A 27 -1.79 0.33 -13.47
N GLY A 28 -1.65 1.06 -14.57
CA GLY A 28 -2.77 1.36 -15.44
C GLY A 28 -2.81 0.61 -16.73
N ARG A 29 -1.83 -0.23 -17.01
CA ARG A 29 -1.81 -1.01 -18.25
C ARG A 29 -1.09 -2.29 -18.06
N PRO A 30 -1.38 -3.26 -18.92
CA PRO A 30 -0.74 -4.56 -18.81
C PRO A 30 0.77 -4.46 -18.90
N ILE A 31 1.41 -5.28 -18.12
CA ILE A 31 2.84 -5.44 -18.12
C ILE A 31 3.59 -4.22 -17.62
N GLU A 32 2.90 -3.12 -17.39
CA GLU A 32 3.53 -2.00 -16.74
C GLU A 32 3.84 -2.41 -15.32
N ALA A 33 5.01 -2.15 -14.83
CA ALA A 33 5.40 -2.58 -13.51
C ALA A 33 5.30 -1.45 -12.51
N GLY A 34 4.83 -1.78 -11.33
CA GLY A 34 4.89 -0.87 -10.20
C GLY A 34 5.75 -1.47 -9.13
N SER A 35 6.23 -0.67 -8.22
CA SER A 35 7.04 -1.22 -7.14
C SER A 35 6.81 -0.47 -5.85
N LEU A 36 7.00 -1.16 -4.77
CA LEU A 36 6.90 -0.59 -3.44
C LEU A 36 8.11 -1.04 -2.63
N HIS A 37 8.64 -0.15 -1.87
CA HIS A 37 9.87 -0.44 -1.14
C HIS A 37 9.77 -0.12 0.35
N ASN A 38 8.57 0.04 0.83
CA ASN A 38 8.34 0.36 2.23
C ASN A 38 8.50 -0.88 3.08
N GLY A 39 9.09 -0.76 4.23
CA GLY A 39 9.22 -1.88 5.13
C GLY A 39 10.42 -2.75 4.81
N ARG A 40 10.29 -4.02 5.10
CA ARG A 40 11.42 -4.94 4.99
C ARG A 40 11.46 -5.71 3.69
N LEU A 41 10.48 -5.50 2.83
CA LEU A 41 10.41 -6.19 1.56
C LEU A 41 10.37 -5.19 0.45
N ASP A 42 10.99 -5.54 -0.66
CA ASP A 42 10.78 -4.82 -1.89
C ASP A 42 9.77 -5.61 -2.69
N MET A 43 8.87 -4.94 -3.38
CA MET A 43 7.82 -5.62 -4.11
C MET A 43 7.70 -5.02 -5.48
N VAL A 44 7.55 -5.88 -6.47
CA VAL A 44 7.29 -5.47 -7.84
C VAL A 44 6.03 -6.16 -8.28
N VAL A 45 5.17 -5.45 -8.98
CA VAL A 45 3.90 -5.99 -9.37
C VAL A 45 3.57 -5.60 -10.80
N TYR A 46 2.90 -6.47 -11.50
CA TYR A 46 2.36 -6.17 -12.83
C TYR A 46 1.12 -7.02 -13.03
N TYR A 47 0.37 -6.74 -14.07
CA TYR A 47 -0.78 -7.58 -14.36
C TYR A 47 -0.91 -7.85 -15.85
N VAL A 48 -1.62 -8.89 -16.18
CA VAL A 48 -2.02 -9.16 -17.54
C VAL A 48 -3.49 -9.56 -17.54
N PRO A 49 -4.23 -9.19 -18.56
CA PRO A 49 -5.61 -9.63 -18.65
C PRO A 49 -5.66 -11.11 -18.95
N ILE A 50 -6.61 -11.80 -18.40
CA ILE A 50 -6.83 -13.18 -18.72
C ILE A 50 -8.30 -13.36 -19.03
N ASP A 51 -8.71 -14.58 -19.30
CA ASP A 51 -10.07 -14.85 -19.68
C ASP A 51 -11.03 -14.45 -18.60
N SER A 52 -12.24 -14.27 -18.95
CA SER A 52 -13.30 -13.98 -18.00
C SER A 52 -13.25 -12.58 -17.43
N GLY A 53 -12.50 -11.71 -18.05
CA GLY A 53 -12.46 -10.33 -17.56
C GLY A 53 -11.62 -10.13 -16.33
N LEU A 54 -10.85 -11.11 -15.92
CA LEU A 54 -9.99 -10.94 -14.77
C LEU A 54 -8.66 -10.36 -15.17
N LEU A 55 -8.05 -9.67 -14.23
CA LEU A 55 -6.67 -9.26 -14.38
C LEU A 55 -5.84 -10.16 -13.48
N GLU A 56 -4.85 -10.81 -14.05
CA GLU A 56 -3.98 -11.64 -13.26
C GLU A 56 -2.84 -10.78 -12.77
N VAL A 57 -2.77 -10.58 -11.50
CA VAL A 57 -1.79 -9.73 -10.88
C VAL A 57 -0.69 -10.61 -10.30
N THR A 58 0.54 -10.30 -10.65
CA THR A 58 1.69 -11.03 -10.15
C THR A 58 2.52 -10.08 -9.31
N ALA A 59 2.73 -10.42 -8.07
CA ALA A 59 3.54 -9.61 -7.17
C ALA A 59 4.69 -10.44 -6.67
N THR A 60 5.89 -9.91 -6.75
CA THR A 60 7.08 -10.59 -6.27
C THR A 60 7.66 -9.79 -5.11
N PHE A 61 7.87 -10.47 -4.01
CA PHE A 61 8.36 -9.85 -2.78
C PHE A 61 9.76 -10.36 -2.50
N ALA A 62 10.68 -9.46 -2.28
CA ALA A 62 12.06 -9.84 -2.01
C ALA A 62 12.53 -9.18 -0.73
N PRO A 63 13.08 -9.95 0.19
CA PRO A 63 13.59 -9.36 1.43
C PRO A 63 14.76 -8.44 1.16
N LYS A 64 14.75 -7.28 1.79
CA LYS A 64 15.82 -6.33 1.58
C LYS A 64 17.15 -6.83 2.12
N GLY A 65 17.10 -7.63 3.13
CA GLY A 65 18.31 -8.15 3.70
C GLY A 65 18.86 -9.38 3.02
N GLY A 66 18.24 -9.79 1.93
CA GLY A 66 18.66 -11.00 1.25
C GLY A 66 17.75 -12.15 1.60
N GLY A 67 17.68 -13.11 0.77
CA GLY A 67 16.79 -14.24 0.95
C GLY A 67 16.03 -14.49 -0.32
N ASP A 68 15.23 -15.52 -0.32
CA ASP A 68 14.54 -15.93 -1.51
C ASP A 68 13.32 -15.08 -1.76
N PRO A 69 13.12 -14.62 -2.96
CA PRO A 69 11.90 -13.89 -3.28
C PRO A 69 10.71 -14.83 -3.32
N GLN A 70 9.55 -14.30 -3.08
CA GLN A 70 8.32 -15.06 -3.15
C GLN A 70 7.36 -14.37 -4.08
N ARG A 71 6.59 -15.16 -4.82
CA ARG A 71 5.68 -14.62 -5.80
C ARG A 71 4.26 -14.98 -5.43
N VAL A 72 3.37 -14.03 -5.57
CA VAL A 72 1.96 -14.25 -5.33
C VAL A 72 1.22 -13.88 -6.59
N VAL A 73 0.34 -14.75 -7.03
CA VAL A 73 -0.44 -14.51 -8.24
C VAL A 73 -1.91 -14.52 -7.84
N MET A 74 -2.65 -13.53 -8.28
CA MET A 74 -4.06 -13.45 -7.92
C MET A 74 -4.86 -12.93 -9.09
N GLY A 75 -6.09 -13.37 -9.21
CA GLY A 75 -6.98 -12.85 -10.23
C GLY A 75 -7.93 -11.85 -9.60
N LEU A 76 -8.02 -10.67 -10.17
CA LEU A 76 -8.91 -9.66 -9.66
C LEU A 76 -9.98 -9.33 -10.68
N ALA A 77 -11.22 -9.44 -10.27
CA ALA A 77 -12.33 -8.94 -11.06
C ALA A 77 -12.47 -7.45 -10.79
N ASP A 78 -13.25 -6.78 -11.60
CA ASP A 78 -13.43 -5.36 -11.41
C ASP A 78 -13.98 -5.11 -10.01
N ARG A 79 -13.37 -4.17 -9.31
CA ARG A 79 -13.75 -3.78 -7.97
C ARG A 79 -13.39 -4.77 -6.89
N ASP A 80 -12.60 -5.76 -7.21
CA ASP A 80 -12.10 -6.66 -6.18
C ASP A 80 -10.99 -6.00 -5.39
N SER A 81 -10.85 -6.41 -4.16
CA SER A 81 -9.71 -6.00 -3.36
C SER A 81 -9.33 -7.13 -2.42
N VAL A 82 -8.05 -7.26 -2.17
CA VAL A 82 -7.53 -8.26 -1.23
C VAL A 82 -6.42 -7.60 -0.43
N ALA A 83 -6.20 -8.08 0.75
CA ALA A 83 -5.14 -7.57 1.59
C ALA A 83 -4.51 -8.73 2.34
N PHE A 84 -3.21 -8.70 2.46
CA PHE A 84 -2.51 -9.76 3.16
C PHE A 84 -1.12 -9.30 3.58
N SER A 85 -0.51 -10.10 4.42
CA SER A 85 0.89 -9.91 4.77
C SER A 85 1.63 -11.16 4.37
N MET A 86 2.88 -11.01 4.01
CA MET A 86 3.69 -12.17 3.66
C MET A 86 4.13 -12.91 4.92
N PRO A 87 4.29 -14.21 4.84
CA PRO A 87 4.73 -14.97 6.00
C PRO A 87 6.03 -14.43 6.53
N GLY A 88 6.09 -14.23 7.81
CA GLY A 88 7.28 -13.68 8.44
C GLY A 88 7.34 -12.17 8.43
N TYR A 89 6.39 -11.50 7.80
CA TYR A 89 6.42 -10.05 7.69
C TYR A 89 5.06 -9.47 8.06
N ARG A 90 4.55 -9.88 9.22
CA ARG A 90 3.24 -9.47 9.61
C ARG A 90 3.08 -8.00 9.80
N GLY A 91 4.15 -7.27 10.00
CA GLY A 91 4.05 -5.84 10.18
C GLY A 91 3.85 -5.08 8.89
N SER A 92 3.89 -5.73 7.74
CA SER A 92 3.70 -5.08 6.47
C SER A 92 2.44 -5.62 5.83
N LEU A 93 1.46 -4.77 5.66
CA LEU A 93 0.20 -5.19 5.06
C LEU A 93 0.16 -4.67 3.64
N TYR A 94 -0.15 -5.53 2.70
CA TYR A 94 -0.27 -5.16 1.30
C TYR A 94 -1.73 -5.27 0.89
N ALA A 95 -2.25 -4.23 0.28
CA ALA A 95 -3.62 -4.20 -0.17
C ALA A 95 -3.66 -3.94 -1.67
N PHE A 96 -4.34 -4.81 -2.39
CA PHE A 96 -4.45 -4.72 -3.83
C PHE A 96 -5.91 -4.44 -4.16
N SER A 97 -6.16 -3.47 -5.03
CA SER A 97 -7.53 -3.21 -5.43
C SER A 97 -7.56 -2.91 -6.91
N ARG A 98 -8.65 -3.24 -7.55
CA ARG A 98 -8.80 -3.03 -8.97
C ARG A 98 -10.01 -2.17 -9.26
N SER A 99 -9.87 -1.23 -10.18
CA SER A 99 -10.98 -0.44 -10.67
C SER A 99 -10.76 -0.29 -12.17
N GLY A 100 -11.56 -0.97 -12.97
CA GLY A 100 -11.38 -0.95 -14.40
C GLY A 100 -10.05 -1.57 -14.77
N GLU A 101 -9.21 -0.81 -15.42
CA GLU A 101 -7.90 -1.31 -15.78
C GLU A 101 -6.81 -0.81 -14.86
N LYS A 102 -7.19 -0.22 -13.76
CA LYS A 102 -6.21 0.22 -12.80
C LYS A 102 -6.11 -0.70 -11.64
N VAL A 103 -4.91 -1.08 -11.28
CA VAL A 103 -4.65 -1.87 -10.08
C VAL A 103 -3.81 -1.00 -9.16
N THR A 104 -4.28 -0.81 -7.96
CA THR A 104 -3.58 -0.02 -6.96
C THR A 104 -3.10 -0.94 -5.87
N VAL A 105 -1.86 -0.81 -5.50
CA VAL A 105 -1.28 -1.60 -4.43
C VAL A 105 -0.76 -0.64 -3.39
N SER A 106 -1.13 -0.84 -2.16
CA SER A 106 -0.63 0.00 -1.08
C SER A 106 -0.04 -0.87 0.01
N THR A 107 0.87 -0.35 0.75
CA THR A 107 1.45 -1.06 1.86
C THR A 107 1.54 -0.15 3.06
N GLU A 108 1.27 -0.73 4.21
CA GLU A 108 1.41 -0.03 5.45
C GLU A 108 2.32 -0.82 6.32
N THR A 109 3.26 -0.18 6.95
CA THR A 109 4.14 -0.85 7.89
C THR A 109 3.71 -0.46 9.28
N ASN A 110 3.39 -1.47 10.07
CA ASN A 110 2.96 -1.23 11.40
C ASN A 110 4.15 -1.06 12.29
N MET A 111 4.34 0.09 12.81
CA MET A 111 5.46 0.35 13.68
C MET A 111 5.12 0.23 15.13
N HIS A 112 3.92 -0.16 15.48
CA HIS A 112 3.60 -0.25 16.81
C HIS A 112 4.02 -1.48 17.32
N PRO A 113 4.78 -1.48 18.16
CA PRO A 113 5.27 -2.71 18.68
C PRO A 113 4.22 -3.30 19.42
N ARG A 114 3.83 -3.42 19.93
CA ARG A 114 3.03 -3.97 20.61
C ARG A 114 2.10 -4.21 20.64
N ALA A 115 1.95 -3.65 20.58
CA ALA A 115 0.89 -3.62 20.70
C ALA A 115 0.38 -4.80 20.54
N ASP A 116 0.20 -5.05 20.07
CA ASP A 116 -0.33 -6.06 19.82
C ASP A 116 0.23 -7.09 20.30
N ALA A 117 0.89 -6.96 20.81
CA ALA A 117 1.46 -7.93 21.19
C ALA A 117 0.78 -8.46 22.13
N GLN A 118 0.24 -8.80 22.44
CA GLN A 118 -0.29 -9.16 23.24
C GLN A 118 -0.25 -10.24 23.45
N PRO A 119 -0.15 -10.65 23.97
CA PRO A 119 -0.02 -11.57 24.20
C PRO A 119 -0.66 -12.40 24.49
N ASP A 120 -0.83 -12.62 24.73
CA ASP A 120 -1.41 -13.29 24.99
C ASP A 120 -1.50 -13.85 25.30
#